data_f4ecea2aa98c09a688399d87968f622b
#
_entry.id   f4ecea2aa98c09a688399d87968f622b
#
_cell.length_a   1.000
_cell.length_b   1.000
_cell.length_c   1.000
_cell.angle_alpha   90.00
_cell.angle_beta   90.00
_cell.angle_gamma   90.00
#
_symmetry.space_group_name_H-M   'P 1'
#
loop_
_entity.id
_entity.type
_entity.pdbx_description
1 polymer ?
#
loop_
_entity_poly.entity_id
_entity_poly.type
_entity_poly.pdbx_seq_one_letter_code
_entity_poly.pdbx_strand_id
1 'polypeptide(L)'
;MKKELEMELQLCQSLPGQQMSFIRGTDLFGYVGIEAVLDQMRRKTMKAGFEFNIMVVGQSGLGKSTLVNTLFKSKVSRKSCMPNYAEEISKTVRLHSVSHVIEEKGVKMKLTVIDTPGFGDQINNENCWEPIVKYVTEQYEKYLREELHVNRKKRIPDSRVHCCVYFLPATGHRLRPIDIEFMKRLGKIVSIVPVIAKADTLTIDERQEFKERIRQDLAANGIQVYPQKEYDEDPEEHLINDRIRESIPFAVVGTDKEHQVNGNKVLGRKTKWGIIEVENVAHCEFANLRDLLIRSHLQDLKDVTHNIHYETYRVRRLNESNWRLSPGPLENGARSGWNG
;
A
#
# COMPACT_ATOMS: atom_id res chain seq x y z
N MET A 1 -10.86 23.25 34.22
CA MET A 1 -10.99 22.16 33.19
C MET A 1 -12.16 22.34 32.25
N LYS A 2 -13.45 22.46 32.66
CA LYS A 2 -14.57 22.62 31.72
C LYS A 2 -14.60 23.97 30.98
N LYS A 3 -14.16 25.05 31.66
CA LYS A 3 -14.08 26.41 31.07
C LYS A 3 -12.88 26.62 30.12
N GLU A 4 -11.80 25.91 30.33
CA GLU A 4 -10.65 25.95 29.41
C GLU A 4 -10.91 25.18 28.11
N LEU A 5 -11.64 24.07 28.18
CA LEU A 5 -12.06 23.32 26.98
C LEU A 5 -13.08 24.08 26.12
N GLU A 6 -13.96 24.88 26.75
CA GLU A 6 -14.91 25.73 26.02
C GLU A 6 -14.22 26.95 25.37
N MET A 7 -13.16 27.47 25.96
CA MET A 7 -12.37 28.57 25.42
C MET A 7 -11.51 28.10 24.23
N GLU A 8 -10.94 26.89 24.25
CA GLU A 8 -10.24 26.31 23.10
C GLU A 8 -11.19 25.97 21.93
N LEU A 9 -12.41 25.55 22.22
CA LEU A 9 -13.44 25.29 21.19
C LEU A 9 -13.96 26.57 20.53
N GLN A 10 -14.00 27.69 21.26
CA GLN A 10 -14.36 29.01 20.70
C GLN A 10 -13.25 29.62 19.84
N LEU A 11 -11.97 29.36 20.16
CA LEU A 11 -10.84 29.81 19.34
C LEU A 11 -10.76 29.08 17.98
N CYS A 12 -11.29 27.87 17.89
CA CYS A 12 -11.34 27.14 16.62
C CYS A 12 -12.50 27.53 15.67
N GLN A 13 -13.46 28.33 16.13
CA GLN A 13 -14.62 28.73 15.33
C GLN A 13 -14.54 30.10 14.67
N SER A 14 -13.47 30.87 14.90
CA SER A 14 -13.29 32.21 14.33
C SER A 14 -12.05 32.32 13.45
N LEU A 15 -12.04 31.63 12.32
CA LEU A 15 -11.16 31.98 11.22
C LEU A 15 -12.01 32.52 10.06
N PRO A 16 -12.06 33.85 9.88
CA PRO A 16 -12.63 34.44 8.68
C PRO A 16 -11.73 34.06 7.49
N GLY A 17 -12.35 33.86 6.31
CA GLY A 17 -11.66 33.61 5.06
C GLY A 17 -10.60 34.67 4.81
N GLN A 18 -9.34 34.31 4.99
CA GLN A 18 -8.21 35.15 4.66
C GLN A 18 -8.08 35.21 3.14
N GLN A 19 -8.53 36.35 2.57
CA GLN A 19 -8.04 36.84 1.30
C GLN A 19 -6.51 36.83 1.31
N MET A 20 -5.92 36.36 0.21
CA MET A 20 -4.46 36.48 -0.01
C MET A 20 -4.07 37.97 0.05
N SER A 21 -3.59 38.44 1.19
CA SER A 21 -2.96 39.70 1.30
C SER A 21 -1.58 39.62 0.63
N PHE A 22 -1.35 40.39 -0.40
CA PHE A 22 -0.01 40.65 -0.92
C PHE A 22 0.87 41.15 0.25
N ILE A 23 2.05 40.54 0.43
CA ILE A 23 3.05 40.95 1.41
C ILE A 23 3.38 42.40 1.14
N ARG A 24 2.96 43.32 2.00
CA ARG A 24 3.38 44.71 1.96
C ARG A 24 4.80 44.82 2.49
N GLY A 25 5.63 45.65 1.88
CA GLY A 25 7.07 45.73 2.15
C GLY A 25 7.48 46.01 3.61
N THR A 26 6.54 46.36 4.49
CA THR A 26 6.77 46.57 5.92
C THR A 26 6.81 45.26 6.75
N ASP A 27 6.29 44.13 6.20
CA ASP A 27 6.25 42.84 6.89
C ASP A 27 7.49 41.96 6.61
N LEU A 28 8.43 42.46 5.80
CA LEU A 28 9.64 41.77 5.38
C LEU A 28 10.68 41.61 6.49
N PHE A 29 10.60 42.37 7.57
CA PHE A 29 11.58 42.39 8.67
C PHE A 29 11.08 41.78 9.97
N GLY A 30 9.90 41.14 9.95
CA GLY A 30 9.37 40.38 11.10
C GLY A 30 10.07 39.04 11.26
N TYR A 31 10.14 38.52 12.51
CA TYR A 31 10.60 37.16 12.79
C TYR A 31 9.74 36.14 12.04
N VAL A 32 10.36 35.41 11.13
CA VAL A 32 9.71 34.29 10.42
C VAL A 32 10.04 33.01 11.17
N GLY A 33 9.10 32.52 11.98
CA GLY A 33 9.23 31.26 12.69
C GLY A 33 9.17 30.04 11.74
N ILE A 34 9.72 28.91 12.20
CA ILE A 34 9.66 27.60 11.49
C ILE A 34 8.19 27.24 11.16
N GLU A 35 7.25 27.63 12.01
CA GLU A 35 5.81 27.36 11.81
C GLU A 35 5.28 27.95 10.49
N ALA A 36 5.73 29.12 10.07
CA ALA A 36 5.36 29.70 8.77
C ALA A 36 5.84 28.83 7.59
N VAL A 37 7.01 28.20 7.71
CA VAL A 37 7.55 27.28 6.69
C VAL A 37 6.73 25.99 6.69
N LEU A 38 6.42 25.43 7.87
CA LEU A 38 5.58 24.23 7.99
C LEU A 38 4.19 24.46 7.37
N ASP A 39 3.58 25.61 7.60
CA ASP A 39 2.28 25.96 7.00
C ASP A 39 2.34 26.05 5.47
N GLN A 40 3.42 26.59 4.92
CA GLN A 40 3.62 26.60 3.47
C GLN A 40 3.74 25.18 2.92
N MET A 41 4.51 24.31 3.59
CA MET A 41 4.64 22.90 3.21
C MET A 41 3.30 22.19 3.29
N ARG A 42 2.55 22.35 4.38
CA ARG A 42 1.20 21.81 4.53
C ARG A 42 0.27 22.24 3.39
N ARG A 43 0.18 23.53 3.11
CA ARG A 43 -0.65 24.08 2.01
C ARG A 43 -0.24 23.52 0.65
N LYS A 44 1.05 23.35 0.39
CA LYS A 44 1.56 22.77 -0.85
C LYS A 44 1.17 21.29 -0.97
N THR A 45 1.32 20.54 0.09
CA THR A 45 0.97 19.10 0.16
C THR A 45 -0.54 18.90 0.02
N MET A 46 -1.35 19.73 0.70
CA MET A 46 -2.81 19.68 0.61
C MET A 46 -3.31 19.95 -0.83
N LYS A 47 -2.71 20.95 -1.52
CA LYS A 47 -3.05 21.24 -2.93
C LYS A 47 -2.62 20.11 -3.88
N ALA A 48 -1.49 19.46 -3.60
CA ALA A 48 -0.99 18.35 -4.41
C ALA A 48 -1.88 17.10 -4.29
N GLY A 49 -2.48 16.88 -3.11
CA GLY A 49 -3.19 15.66 -2.79
C GLY A 49 -2.27 14.45 -2.68
N PHE A 50 -2.84 13.31 -2.35
CA PHE A 50 -2.11 12.05 -2.16
C PHE A 50 -2.60 11.00 -3.16
N GLU A 51 -1.67 10.22 -3.70
CA GLU A 51 -1.96 9.05 -4.52
C GLU A 51 -1.35 7.83 -3.83
N PHE A 52 -2.14 6.78 -3.64
CA PHE A 52 -1.69 5.54 -3.04
C PHE A 52 -2.29 4.34 -3.75
N ASN A 53 -1.45 3.39 -4.16
CA ASN A 53 -1.85 2.26 -4.98
C ASN A 53 -1.54 0.96 -4.23
N ILE A 54 -2.58 0.19 -3.92
CA ILE A 54 -2.51 -1.09 -3.21
C ILE A 54 -2.88 -2.21 -4.18
N MET A 55 -2.11 -3.27 -4.20
CA MET A 55 -2.44 -4.50 -4.91
C MET A 55 -2.87 -5.56 -3.91
N VAL A 56 -3.90 -6.34 -4.22
CA VAL A 56 -4.35 -7.47 -3.41
C VAL A 56 -4.11 -8.77 -4.15
N VAL A 57 -3.37 -9.69 -3.55
CA VAL A 57 -2.92 -10.95 -4.17
C VAL A 57 -3.24 -12.13 -3.24
N GLY A 58 -3.58 -13.27 -3.80
CA GLY A 58 -3.83 -14.49 -3.04
C GLY A 58 -4.78 -15.44 -3.77
N GLN A 59 -4.99 -16.62 -3.18
CA GLN A 59 -5.86 -17.65 -3.73
C GLN A 59 -7.29 -17.14 -3.97
N SER A 60 -7.97 -17.75 -4.93
CA SER A 60 -9.38 -17.50 -5.19
C SER A 60 -10.23 -17.84 -3.95
N GLY A 61 -11.32 -17.09 -3.78
CA GLY A 61 -12.26 -17.34 -2.68
C GLY A 61 -11.83 -16.86 -1.29
N LEU A 62 -10.63 -16.26 -1.12
CA LEU A 62 -10.16 -15.73 0.17
C LEU A 62 -10.86 -14.43 0.60
N GLY A 63 -11.65 -13.81 -0.26
CA GLY A 63 -12.37 -12.59 0.07
C GLY A 63 -11.56 -11.30 -0.16
N LYS A 64 -10.61 -11.30 -1.12
CA LYS A 64 -9.81 -10.13 -1.50
C LYS A 64 -10.68 -8.92 -1.81
N SER A 65 -11.58 -9.05 -2.78
CA SER A 65 -12.49 -7.99 -3.20
C SER A 65 -13.44 -7.55 -2.06
N THR A 66 -13.83 -8.48 -1.19
CA THR A 66 -14.63 -8.17 0.01
C THR A 66 -13.84 -7.31 1.00
N LEU A 67 -12.56 -7.64 1.27
CA LEU A 67 -11.71 -6.84 2.15
C LEU A 67 -11.49 -5.43 1.60
N VAL A 68 -11.29 -5.32 0.28
CA VAL A 68 -11.20 -4.03 -0.40
C VAL A 68 -12.47 -3.20 -0.16
N ASN A 69 -13.65 -3.79 -0.37
CA ASN A 69 -14.91 -3.12 -0.09
C ASN A 69 -15.05 -2.73 1.39
N THR A 70 -14.57 -3.58 2.30
CA THR A 70 -14.53 -3.28 3.74
C THR A 70 -13.67 -2.05 4.01
N LEU A 71 -12.50 -1.96 3.40
CA LEU A 71 -11.57 -0.84 3.56
C LEU A 71 -12.21 0.50 3.16
N PHE A 72 -13.02 0.51 2.09
CA PHE A 72 -13.72 1.72 1.64
C PHE A 72 -14.97 2.05 2.44
N LYS A 73 -15.66 1.06 2.98
CA LYS A 73 -16.85 1.26 3.84
C LYS A 73 -16.49 1.59 5.28
N SER A 74 -15.25 1.31 5.69
CA SER A 74 -14.77 1.65 7.03
C SER A 74 -14.68 3.16 7.22
N LYS A 75 -14.49 3.62 8.47
CA LYS A 75 -14.48 5.04 8.87
C LYS A 75 -13.50 5.95 8.12
N VAL A 76 -12.69 5.41 7.21
CA VAL A 76 -11.80 6.17 6.32
C VAL A 76 -12.58 7.04 5.33
N SER A 77 -13.80 6.67 4.97
CA SER A 77 -14.59 7.34 3.95
C SER A 77 -15.90 7.87 4.48
N ARG A 78 -15.92 9.08 5.05
CA ARG A 78 -17.16 9.78 5.37
C ARG A 78 -17.86 10.42 4.16
N LYS A 79 -17.17 10.60 3.03
CA LYS A 79 -17.69 11.15 1.78
C LYS A 79 -17.00 10.50 0.58
N SER A 80 -17.17 9.19 0.38
CA SER A 80 -16.83 8.58 -0.89
C SER A 80 -18.02 8.71 -1.84
N CYS A 81 -17.84 9.31 -3.00
CA CYS A 81 -18.73 9.08 -4.13
C CYS A 81 -18.58 7.61 -4.53
N MET A 82 -19.46 6.76 -4.04
CA MET A 82 -19.48 5.35 -4.42
C MET A 82 -19.94 5.22 -5.88
N PRO A 83 -19.22 4.51 -6.74
CA PRO A 83 -19.86 3.85 -7.86
C PRO A 83 -20.84 2.81 -7.29
N ASN A 84 -22.02 2.67 -7.90
CA ASN A 84 -23.07 1.75 -7.47
C ASN A 84 -22.56 0.29 -7.48
N TYR A 85 -22.13 -0.21 -6.32
CA TYR A 85 -21.83 -1.62 -6.11
C TYR A 85 -23.08 -2.36 -5.60
N ALA A 86 -24.04 -2.55 -6.48
CA ALA A 86 -25.19 -3.42 -6.26
C ALA A 86 -25.06 -4.78 -6.97
N GLU A 87 -23.87 -5.09 -7.56
CA GLU A 87 -23.68 -6.34 -8.27
C GLU A 87 -22.98 -7.38 -7.39
N GLU A 88 -23.47 -8.62 -7.46
CA GLU A 88 -22.83 -9.79 -6.84
C GLU A 88 -21.36 -9.86 -7.21
N ILE A 89 -20.50 -10.12 -6.21
CA ILE A 89 -19.05 -10.23 -6.41
C ILE A 89 -18.77 -11.44 -7.30
N SER A 90 -18.66 -11.20 -8.60
CA SER A 90 -18.24 -12.21 -9.57
C SER A 90 -16.78 -12.58 -9.40
N LYS A 91 -16.40 -13.79 -9.82
CA LYS A 91 -15.00 -14.25 -9.81
C LYS A 91 -14.13 -13.32 -10.67
N THR A 92 -13.07 -12.75 -10.08
CA THR A 92 -12.15 -11.85 -10.77
C THR A 92 -11.32 -12.66 -11.78
N VAL A 93 -11.51 -12.43 -13.07
CA VAL A 93 -10.84 -13.16 -14.17
C VAL A 93 -9.63 -12.40 -14.71
N ARG A 94 -9.61 -11.06 -14.56
CA ARG A 94 -8.54 -10.17 -15.04
C ARG A 94 -8.11 -9.21 -13.94
N LEU A 95 -6.90 -8.68 -14.06
CA LEU A 95 -6.44 -7.56 -13.23
C LEU A 95 -7.41 -6.38 -13.38
N HIS A 96 -7.99 -5.96 -12.28
CA HIS A 96 -8.95 -4.87 -12.24
C HIS A 96 -8.49 -3.81 -11.25
N SER A 97 -8.38 -2.56 -11.70
CA SER A 97 -8.03 -1.45 -10.83
C SER A 97 -9.23 -0.54 -10.59
N VAL A 98 -9.52 -0.28 -9.33
CA VAL A 98 -10.58 0.64 -8.90
C VAL A 98 -9.94 1.79 -8.14
N SER A 99 -10.23 3.02 -8.55
CA SER A 99 -9.74 4.20 -7.86
C SER A 99 -10.87 4.88 -7.10
N HIS A 100 -10.63 5.18 -5.84
CA HIS A 100 -11.54 5.96 -5.01
C HIS A 100 -10.87 7.30 -4.68
N VAL A 101 -11.62 8.38 -4.84
CA VAL A 101 -11.17 9.71 -4.44
C VAL A 101 -11.85 10.04 -3.12
N ILE A 102 -11.06 10.17 -2.08
CA ILE A 102 -11.50 10.59 -0.75
C ILE A 102 -11.13 12.05 -0.61
N GLU A 103 -12.09 12.89 -0.24
CA GLU A 103 -11.85 14.31 0.01
C GLU A 103 -12.24 14.65 1.45
N GLU A 104 -11.27 15.08 2.23
CA GLU A 104 -11.50 15.51 3.61
C GLU A 104 -10.76 16.83 3.88
N LYS A 105 -11.47 17.83 4.41
CA LYS A 105 -10.93 19.16 4.73
C LYS A 105 -10.17 19.83 3.56
N GLY A 106 -10.67 19.62 2.32
CA GLY A 106 -10.05 20.17 1.11
C GLY A 106 -8.81 19.42 0.62
N VAL A 107 -8.44 18.32 1.24
CA VAL A 107 -7.36 17.42 0.80
C VAL A 107 -7.94 16.26 0.01
N LYS A 108 -7.40 16.00 -1.18
CA LYS A 108 -7.79 14.87 -2.02
C LYS A 108 -6.80 13.73 -1.87
N MET A 109 -7.30 12.55 -1.56
CA MET A 109 -6.56 11.31 -1.57
C MET A 109 -7.15 10.37 -2.62
N LYS A 110 -6.33 9.99 -3.61
CA LYS A 110 -6.69 8.98 -4.61
C LYS A 110 -6.11 7.65 -4.16
N LEU A 111 -6.97 6.78 -3.67
CA LEU A 111 -6.62 5.41 -3.32
C LEU A 111 -7.02 4.48 -4.46
N THR A 112 -6.04 3.84 -5.08
CA THR A 112 -6.27 2.86 -6.15
C THR A 112 -6.02 1.46 -5.61
N VAL A 113 -6.98 0.58 -5.78
CA VAL A 113 -6.82 -0.84 -5.44
C VAL A 113 -6.82 -1.66 -6.71
N ILE A 114 -5.79 -2.47 -6.86
CA ILE A 114 -5.60 -3.41 -7.95
C ILE A 114 -5.99 -4.80 -7.43
N ASP A 115 -7.17 -5.27 -7.83
CA ASP A 115 -7.63 -6.62 -7.52
C ASP A 115 -7.09 -7.60 -8.55
N THR A 116 -6.46 -8.67 -8.08
CA THR A 116 -5.86 -9.68 -8.95
C THR A 116 -6.72 -10.93 -9.04
N PRO A 117 -6.71 -11.63 -10.19
CA PRO A 117 -7.30 -12.95 -10.28
C PRO A 117 -6.71 -13.86 -9.18
N GLY A 118 -7.57 -14.62 -8.52
CA GLY A 118 -7.11 -15.61 -7.57
C GLY A 118 -6.38 -16.73 -8.27
N PHE A 119 -5.23 -17.13 -7.73
CA PHE A 119 -4.52 -18.33 -8.19
C PHE A 119 -5.02 -19.59 -7.44
N GLY A 120 -4.60 -20.77 -7.89
CA GLY A 120 -4.91 -22.03 -7.20
C GLY A 120 -6.18 -22.75 -7.67
N ASP A 121 -6.95 -22.16 -8.57
CA ASP A 121 -8.15 -22.77 -9.16
C ASP A 121 -7.91 -23.43 -10.51
N GLN A 122 -6.72 -23.26 -11.07
CA GLN A 122 -6.36 -23.85 -12.34
C GLN A 122 -5.67 -25.21 -12.12
N ILE A 123 -5.83 -26.13 -13.06
CA ILE A 123 -5.17 -27.44 -13.05
C ILE A 123 -3.65 -27.27 -13.07
N ASN A 124 -3.16 -26.25 -13.81
CA ASN A 124 -1.76 -25.87 -13.84
C ASN A 124 -1.61 -24.45 -13.26
N ASN A 125 -0.96 -24.35 -12.09
CA ASN A 125 -0.60 -23.07 -11.45
C ASN A 125 0.87 -22.68 -11.70
N GLU A 126 1.52 -23.34 -12.66
CA GLU A 126 2.89 -23.01 -13.05
C GLU A 126 2.95 -21.57 -13.56
N ASN A 127 3.90 -20.79 -13.02
CA ASN A 127 4.10 -19.37 -13.37
C ASN A 127 2.90 -18.44 -13.11
N CYS A 128 1.99 -18.79 -12.21
CA CYS A 128 0.81 -17.95 -11.89
C CYS A 128 1.16 -16.54 -11.37
N TRP A 129 2.40 -16.31 -10.95
CA TRP A 129 2.94 -14.99 -10.53
C TRP A 129 3.31 -14.09 -11.71
N GLU A 130 3.62 -14.64 -12.90
CA GLU A 130 4.13 -13.87 -14.05
C GLU A 130 3.23 -12.69 -14.44
N PRO A 131 1.91 -12.82 -14.57
CA PRO A 131 1.04 -11.71 -14.92
C PRO A 131 1.11 -10.56 -13.91
N ILE A 132 1.30 -10.90 -12.64
CA ILE A 132 1.35 -9.92 -11.54
C ILE A 132 2.71 -9.23 -11.54
N VAL A 133 3.80 -9.97 -11.64
CA VAL A 133 5.16 -9.43 -11.77
C VAL A 133 5.25 -8.52 -13.00
N LYS A 134 4.70 -8.96 -14.12
CA LYS A 134 4.66 -8.19 -15.37
C LYS A 134 3.90 -6.88 -15.16
N TYR A 135 2.73 -6.91 -14.54
CA TYR A 135 1.95 -5.70 -14.25
C TYR A 135 2.73 -4.70 -13.41
N VAL A 136 3.36 -5.12 -12.30
CA VAL A 136 4.16 -4.24 -11.43
C VAL A 136 5.32 -3.63 -12.23
N THR A 137 6.02 -4.45 -13.01
CA THR A 137 7.14 -4.01 -13.87
C THR A 137 6.68 -3.03 -14.96
N GLU A 138 5.52 -3.25 -15.56
CA GLU A 138 4.93 -2.33 -16.55
C GLU A 138 4.60 -0.96 -15.93
N GLN A 139 4.15 -0.91 -14.67
CA GLN A 139 3.92 0.37 -13.99
C GLN A 139 5.24 1.12 -13.74
N TYR A 140 6.33 0.41 -13.41
CA TYR A 140 7.67 1.00 -13.29
C TYR A 140 8.18 1.51 -14.64
N GLU A 141 8.03 0.72 -15.71
CA GLU A 141 8.42 1.13 -17.06
C GLU A 141 7.64 2.36 -17.54
N LYS A 142 6.34 2.42 -17.23
CA LYS A 142 5.51 3.58 -17.55
C LYS A 142 5.99 4.84 -16.83
N TYR A 143 6.31 4.73 -15.54
CA TYR A 143 6.84 5.84 -14.76
C TYR A 143 8.21 6.30 -15.29
N LEU A 144 9.12 5.36 -15.60
CA LEU A 144 10.44 5.64 -16.16
C LEU A 144 10.36 6.35 -17.52
N ARG A 145 9.48 5.90 -18.41
CA ARG A 145 9.28 6.57 -19.70
C ARG A 145 8.84 8.02 -19.55
N GLU A 146 7.92 8.27 -18.63
CA GLU A 146 7.48 9.65 -18.36
C GLU A 146 8.60 10.46 -17.70
N GLU A 147 9.40 9.88 -16.83
CA GLU A 147 10.57 10.51 -16.20
C GLU A 147 11.61 10.93 -17.24
N LEU A 148 11.87 10.10 -18.25
CA LEU A 148 12.83 10.36 -19.32
C LEU A 148 12.28 11.30 -20.40
N HIS A 149 10.98 11.58 -20.42
CA HIS A 149 10.37 12.41 -21.44
C HIS A 149 10.75 13.88 -21.25
N VAL A 150 11.29 14.52 -22.30
CA VAL A 150 11.80 15.91 -22.24
C VAL A 150 10.71 16.90 -21.86
N ASN A 151 9.51 16.73 -22.41
CA ASN A 151 8.36 17.61 -22.19
C ASN A 151 7.41 17.09 -21.08
N ARG A 152 7.96 16.37 -20.08
CA ARG A 152 7.16 15.81 -19.00
C ARG A 152 6.41 16.88 -18.20
N LYS A 153 5.27 16.52 -17.65
CA LYS A 153 4.55 17.36 -16.70
C LYS A 153 5.38 17.56 -15.44
N LYS A 154 5.22 18.70 -14.79
CA LYS A 154 5.92 19.00 -13.52
C LYS A 154 5.72 17.92 -12.45
N ARG A 155 4.59 17.25 -12.44
CA ARG A 155 4.28 16.11 -11.58
C ARG A 155 3.91 14.92 -12.45
N ILE A 156 4.67 13.86 -12.32
CA ILE A 156 4.39 12.57 -12.96
C ILE A 156 3.27 11.87 -12.15
N PRO A 157 2.17 11.46 -12.79
CA PRO A 157 1.15 10.66 -12.10
C PRO A 157 1.75 9.33 -11.63
N ASP A 158 1.58 9.02 -10.34
CA ASP A 158 2.14 7.83 -9.75
C ASP A 158 1.18 6.63 -9.89
N SER A 159 1.48 5.75 -10.83
CA SER A 159 0.74 4.51 -11.05
C SER A 159 1.46 3.26 -10.50
N ARG A 160 2.63 3.43 -9.88
CA ARG A 160 3.41 2.34 -9.30
C ARG A 160 2.65 1.69 -8.13
N VAL A 161 2.83 0.40 -7.96
CA VAL A 161 2.24 -0.33 -6.82
C VAL A 161 3.08 -0.07 -5.58
N HIS A 162 2.50 0.56 -4.55
CA HIS A 162 3.21 0.91 -3.33
C HIS A 162 3.21 -0.22 -2.30
N CYS A 163 2.14 -1.00 -2.25
CA CYS A 163 1.99 -2.10 -1.32
C CYS A 163 1.24 -3.27 -1.95
N CYS A 164 1.68 -4.48 -1.66
CA CYS A 164 1.00 -5.72 -1.99
C CYS A 164 0.47 -6.37 -0.72
N VAL A 165 -0.84 -6.38 -0.53
CA VAL A 165 -1.50 -7.13 0.54
C VAL A 165 -1.66 -8.57 0.08
N TYR A 166 -0.90 -9.48 0.69
CA TYR A 166 -0.86 -10.89 0.32
C TYR A 166 -1.74 -11.74 1.23
N PHE A 167 -2.75 -12.37 0.65
CA PHE A 167 -3.77 -13.13 1.37
C PHE A 167 -3.36 -14.58 1.54
N LEU A 168 -3.17 -15.00 2.77
CA LEU A 168 -2.91 -16.36 3.19
C LEU A 168 -4.21 -17.04 3.64
N PRO A 169 -4.47 -18.28 3.25
CA PRO A 169 -5.62 -19.03 3.75
C PRO A 169 -5.42 -19.41 5.22
N ALA A 170 -6.48 -19.33 6.02
CA ALA A 170 -6.48 -19.68 7.44
C ALA A 170 -6.48 -21.23 7.61
N THR A 171 -5.40 -21.90 7.26
CA THR A 171 -5.26 -23.37 7.34
C THR A 171 -4.84 -23.86 8.71
N GLY A 172 -4.23 -22.98 9.52
CA GLY A 172 -3.69 -23.34 10.83
C GLY A 172 -2.38 -24.14 10.82
N HIS A 173 -1.82 -24.46 9.62
CA HIS A 173 -0.64 -25.32 9.52
C HIS A 173 0.65 -24.54 9.22
N ARG A 174 0.99 -24.41 7.94
CA ARG A 174 2.21 -23.76 7.44
C ARG A 174 1.95 -23.04 6.13
N LEU A 175 2.92 -22.22 5.69
CA LEU A 175 2.89 -21.66 4.36
C LEU A 175 2.95 -22.75 3.29
N ARG A 176 2.13 -22.61 2.26
CA ARG A 176 2.17 -23.53 1.13
C ARG A 176 3.37 -23.19 0.23
N PRO A 177 3.96 -24.16 -0.45
CA PRO A 177 5.08 -23.94 -1.38
C PRO A 177 4.78 -22.85 -2.43
N ILE A 178 3.54 -22.78 -2.91
CA ILE A 178 3.11 -21.77 -3.87
C ILE A 178 3.16 -20.36 -3.27
N ASP A 179 2.75 -20.19 -2.00
CA ASP A 179 2.77 -18.88 -1.33
C ASP A 179 4.21 -18.42 -1.08
N ILE A 180 5.09 -19.36 -0.71
CA ILE A 180 6.53 -19.09 -0.51
C ILE A 180 7.16 -18.60 -1.81
N GLU A 181 6.97 -19.32 -2.92
CA GLU A 181 7.54 -18.95 -4.21
C GLU A 181 7.00 -17.62 -4.72
N PHE A 182 5.71 -17.39 -4.53
CA PHE A 182 5.05 -16.15 -4.91
C PHE A 182 5.64 -14.95 -4.15
N MET A 183 5.72 -15.05 -2.82
CA MET A 183 6.26 -13.97 -1.99
C MET A 183 7.75 -13.73 -2.23
N LYS A 184 8.56 -14.77 -2.48
CA LYS A 184 9.97 -14.63 -2.86
C LYS A 184 10.17 -13.79 -4.12
N ARG A 185 9.29 -13.94 -5.10
CA ARG A 185 9.38 -13.22 -6.37
C ARG A 185 8.85 -11.80 -6.25
N LEU A 186 7.69 -11.64 -5.63
CA LEU A 186 7.06 -10.33 -5.47
C LEU A 186 7.82 -9.42 -4.50
N GLY A 187 8.36 -9.96 -3.40
CA GLY A 187 9.08 -9.16 -2.39
C GLY A 187 10.33 -8.45 -2.91
N LYS A 188 10.86 -8.87 -4.07
CA LYS A 188 11.98 -8.21 -4.75
C LYS A 188 11.57 -6.92 -5.48
N ILE A 189 10.29 -6.74 -5.76
CA ILE A 189 9.79 -5.67 -6.62
C ILE A 189 8.70 -4.81 -5.97
N VAL A 190 8.14 -5.25 -4.84
CA VAL A 190 7.08 -4.52 -4.13
C VAL A 190 7.07 -4.89 -2.65
N SER A 191 6.74 -3.93 -1.79
CA SER A 191 6.57 -4.15 -0.36
C SER A 191 5.36 -5.06 -0.10
N ILE A 192 5.57 -6.20 0.59
CA ILE A 192 4.53 -7.19 0.87
C ILE A 192 4.07 -7.05 2.32
N VAL A 193 2.75 -6.98 2.51
CA VAL A 193 2.09 -7.07 3.83
C VAL A 193 1.22 -8.34 3.82
N PRO A 194 1.65 -9.44 4.49
CA PRO A 194 0.87 -10.66 4.53
C PRO A 194 -0.30 -10.54 5.51
N VAL A 195 -1.44 -11.10 5.11
CA VAL A 195 -2.67 -11.15 5.92
C VAL A 195 -3.24 -12.57 5.93
N ILE A 196 -3.75 -13.01 7.07
CA ILE A 196 -4.51 -14.26 7.20
C ILE A 196 -5.98 -13.92 6.92
N ALA A 197 -6.50 -14.44 5.82
CA ALA A 197 -7.88 -14.21 5.40
C ALA A 197 -8.85 -15.09 6.18
N LYS A 198 -10.08 -14.58 6.41
CA LYS A 198 -11.13 -15.32 7.12
C LYS A 198 -10.67 -15.84 8.49
N ALA A 199 -9.99 -15.01 9.24
CA ALA A 199 -9.38 -15.36 10.53
C ALA A 199 -10.38 -15.80 11.61
N ASP A 200 -11.67 -15.60 11.35
CA ASP A 200 -12.79 -16.08 12.18
C ASP A 200 -12.99 -17.61 12.12
N THR A 201 -12.27 -18.31 11.26
CA THR A 201 -12.27 -19.78 11.19
C THR A 201 -11.29 -20.43 12.14
N LEU A 202 -10.40 -19.65 12.75
CA LEU A 202 -9.42 -20.09 13.74
C LEU A 202 -9.80 -19.57 15.14
N THR A 203 -9.54 -20.36 16.15
CA THR A 203 -9.57 -19.89 17.55
C THR A 203 -8.44 -18.89 17.80
N ILE A 204 -8.46 -18.20 18.92
CA ILE A 204 -7.43 -17.22 19.28
C ILE A 204 -6.06 -17.91 19.39
N ASP A 205 -6.00 -19.06 20.04
CA ASP A 205 -4.76 -19.82 20.24
C ASP A 205 -4.22 -20.36 18.91
N GLU A 206 -5.09 -21.01 18.10
CA GLU A 206 -4.71 -21.49 16.77
C GLU A 206 -4.21 -20.35 15.86
N ARG A 207 -4.81 -19.18 15.96
CA ARG A 207 -4.39 -17.98 15.23
C ARG A 207 -2.98 -17.56 15.61
N GLN A 208 -2.70 -17.52 16.92
CA GLN A 208 -1.37 -17.11 17.43
C GLN A 208 -0.30 -18.13 17.01
N GLU A 209 -0.55 -19.42 17.18
CA GLU A 209 0.36 -20.46 16.73
C GLU A 209 0.60 -20.42 15.21
N PHE A 210 -0.46 -20.20 14.43
CA PHE A 210 -0.34 -20.10 12.98
C PHE A 210 0.47 -18.90 12.54
N LYS A 211 0.27 -17.74 13.18
CA LYS A 211 1.09 -16.53 12.93
C LYS A 211 2.57 -16.82 13.22
N GLU A 212 2.88 -17.50 14.32
CA GLU A 212 4.25 -17.84 14.68
C GLU A 212 4.89 -18.78 13.65
N ARG A 213 4.18 -19.82 13.22
CA ARG A 213 4.66 -20.74 12.18
C ARG A 213 4.91 -20.03 10.85
N ILE A 214 4.03 -19.08 10.48
CA ILE A 214 4.22 -18.27 9.26
C ILE A 214 5.49 -17.42 9.39
N ARG A 215 5.73 -16.76 10.52
CA ARG A 215 6.95 -15.96 10.74
C ARG A 215 8.21 -16.82 10.62
N GLN A 216 8.20 -18.01 11.19
CA GLN A 216 9.30 -18.98 11.07
C GLN A 216 9.52 -19.39 9.61
N ASP A 217 8.45 -19.71 8.87
CA ASP A 217 8.54 -20.10 7.47
C ASP A 217 9.05 -18.93 6.58
N LEU A 218 8.63 -17.70 6.84
CA LEU A 218 9.14 -16.50 6.15
C LEU A 218 10.65 -16.33 6.39
N ALA A 219 11.08 -16.42 7.64
CA ALA A 219 12.49 -16.30 8.01
C ALA A 219 13.34 -17.43 7.41
N ALA A 220 12.87 -18.70 7.52
CA ALA A 220 13.57 -19.87 6.97
C ALA A 220 13.74 -19.81 5.45
N ASN A 221 12.83 -19.14 4.75
CA ASN A 221 12.88 -18.98 3.29
C ASN A 221 13.51 -17.67 2.82
N GLY A 222 13.98 -16.81 3.73
CA GLY A 222 14.57 -15.52 3.41
C GLY A 222 13.58 -14.56 2.74
N ILE A 223 12.29 -14.64 3.10
CA ILE A 223 11.24 -13.77 2.59
C ILE A 223 11.14 -12.55 3.49
N GLN A 224 11.47 -11.39 2.93
CA GLN A 224 11.33 -10.13 3.64
C GLN A 224 9.93 -9.58 3.41
N VAL A 225 9.27 -9.17 4.50
CA VAL A 225 7.96 -8.52 4.49
C VAL A 225 8.07 -7.11 5.08
N TYR A 226 7.18 -6.23 4.68
CA TYR A 226 7.15 -4.87 5.16
C TYR A 226 6.56 -4.80 6.59
N PRO A 227 7.11 -3.95 7.48
CA PRO A 227 8.31 -3.11 7.35
C PRO A 227 9.60 -3.91 7.55
N GLN A 228 10.61 -3.62 6.70
CA GLN A 228 11.90 -4.30 6.77
C GLN A 228 12.83 -3.56 7.75
N LYS A 229 13.57 -4.31 8.58
CA LYS A 229 14.46 -3.73 9.60
C LYS A 229 15.57 -2.85 9.03
N GLU A 230 15.99 -3.16 7.82
CA GLU A 230 17.09 -2.49 7.13
C GLU A 230 16.77 -1.05 6.72
N TYR A 231 15.48 -0.66 6.78
CA TYR A 231 14.99 0.65 6.32
C TYR A 231 14.55 1.56 7.47
N ASP A 232 14.64 1.10 8.72
CA ASP A 232 14.33 1.92 9.88
C ASP A 232 15.42 2.99 10.08
N GLU A 233 15.07 4.27 9.93
CA GLU A 233 16.01 5.39 10.00
C GLU A 233 16.25 5.84 11.45
N ASP A 234 15.21 5.82 12.30
CA ASP A 234 15.22 6.34 13.65
C ASP A 234 14.94 5.28 14.72
N PRO A 235 15.49 5.41 15.96
CA PRO A 235 15.21 4.50 17.06
C PRO A 235 13.72 4.44 17.47
N GLU A 236 12.99 5.55 17.35
CA GLU A 236 11.54 5.59 17.63
C GLU A 236 10.75 4.82 16.60
N GLU A 237 11.11 5.00 15.31
CA GLU A 237 10.53 4.27 14.20
C GLU A 237 10.80 2.77 14.34
N HIS A 238 12.02 2.39 14.74
CA HIS A 238 12.40 1.01 14.98
C HIS A 238 11.47 0.33 16.01
N LEU A 239 11.14 1.01 17.12
CA LEU A 239 10.23 0.49 18.14
C LEU A 239 8.80 0.32 17.63
N ILE A 240 8.32 1.26 16.81
CA ILE A 240 6.98 1.17 16.19
C ILE A 240 6.94 0.01 15.20
N ASN A 241 7.96 -0.09 14.36
CA ASN A 241 8.07 -1.11 13.33
C ASN A 241 8.25 -2.51 13.92
N ASP A 242 8.95 -2.66 15.02
CA ASP A 242 9.07 -3.96 15.73
C ASP A 242 7.71 -4.47 16.22
N ARG A 243 6.87 -3.61 16.78
CA ARG A 243 5.49 -3.97 17.17
C ARG A 243 4.64 -4.43 15.99
N ILE A 244 4.82 -3.77 14.83
CA ILE A 244 4.14 -4.14 13.60
C ILE A 244 4.65 -5.49 13.10
N ARG A 245 5.96 -5.73 13.10
CA ARG A 245 6.57 -7.02 12.71
C ARG A 245 6.08 -8.17 13.58
N GLU A 246 5.90 -7.94 14.88
CA GLU A 246 5.30 -8.91 15.80
C GLU A 246 3.82 -9.18 15.49
N SER A 247 3.10 -8.18 14.97
CA SER A 247 1.68 -8.31 14.60
C SER A 247 1.46 -9.01 13.26
N ILE A 248 2.47 -9.06 12.39
CA ILE A 248 2.39 -9.69 11.06
C ILE A 248 2.48 -11.22 11.17
N PRO A 249 1.71 -11.96 10.34
CA PRO A 249 0.65 -11.50 9.43
C PRO A 249 -0.62 -11.07 10.17
N PHE A 250 -1.30 -10.04 9.68
CA PHE A 250 -2.56 -9.58 10.28
C PHE A 250 -3.70 -10.56 10.03
N ALA A 251 -4.39 -10.96 11.07
CA ALA A 251 -5.55 -11.84 11.00
C ALA A 251 -6.82 -11.02 10.74
N VAL A 252 -7.34 -11.07 9.51
CA VAL A 252 -8.39 -10.17 9.05
C VAL A 252 -9.69 -10.88 8.69
N VAL A 253 -10.79 -10.15 8.87
CA VAL A 253 -12.12 -10.55 8.41
C VAL A 253 -12.67 -9.42 7.55
N GLY A 254 -13.04 -9.71 6.30
CA GLY A 254 -13.71 -8.76 5.42
C GLY A 254 -15.21 -9.00 5.41
N THR A 255 -15.99 -7.93 5.33
CA THR A 255 -17.45 -7.99 5.15
C THR A 255 -17.94 -6.75 4.43
N ASP A 256 -19.00 -6.91 3.65
CA ASP A 256 -19.77 -5.84 3.02
C ASP A 256 -21.09 -5.53 3.74
N LYS A 257 -21.40 -6.30 4.81
CA LYS A 257 -22.68 -6.24 5.51
C LYS A 257 -22.57 -5.44 6.81
N GLU A 258 -23.59 -4.61 7.04
CA GLU A 258 -23.77 -3.91 8.29
C GLU A 258 -24.77 -4.65 9.17
N HIS A 259 -24.50 -4.69 10.46
CA HIS A 259 -25.38 -5.27 11.47
C HIS A 259 -25.60 -4.27 12.59
N GLN A 260 -26.75 -4.41 13.27
CA GLN A 260 -27.05 -3.61 14.45
C GLN A 260 -26.59 -4.39 15.70
N VAL A 261 -25.62 -3.82 16.43
CA VAL A 261 -25.09 -4.36 17.67
C VAL A 261 -25.20 -3.28 18.73
N ASN A 262 -25.92 -3.57 19.82
CA ASN A 262 -26.12 -2.62 20.92
C ASN A 262 -26.63 -1.22 20.48
N GLY A 263 -27.52 -1.19 19.47
CA GLY A 263 -28.07 0.06 18.93
C GLY A 263 -27.19 0.78 17.90
N ASN A 264 -25.96 0.35 17.69
CA ASN A 264 -25.03 0.92 16.72
C ASN A 264 -24.97 0.06 15.45
N LYS A 265 -24.87 0.72 14.27
CA LYS A 265 -24.55 0.05 13.02
C LYS A 265 -23.07 -0.21 12.93
N VAL A 266 -22.69 -1.46 12.82
CA VAL A 266 -21.28 -1.92 12.70
C VAL A 266 -21.12 -2.78 11.47
N LEU A 267 -19.96 -2.65 10.81
CA LEU A 267 -19.54 -3.61 9.78
C LEU A 267 -19.18 -4.93 10.48
N GLY A 268 -19.84 -6.00 10.08
CA GLY A 268 -19.64 -7.27 10.75
C GLY A 268 -20.04 -8.47 9.90
N ARG A 269 -19.47 -9.62 10.25
CA ARG A 269 -19.82 -10.92 9.69
C ARG A 269 -20.65 -11.72 10.68
N LYS A 270 -21.87 -12.07 10.29
CA LYS A 270 -22.76 -12.92 11.11
C LYS A 270 -22.30 -14.39 11.02
N THR A 271 -22.04 -14.96 12.16
CA THR A 271 -21.70 -16.40 12.33
C THR A 271 -22.78 -17.09 13.15
N LYS A 272 -22.66 -18.41 13.32
CA LYS A 272 -23.55 -19.18 14.22
C LYS A 272 -23.40 -18.74 15.68
N TRP A 273 -22.24 -18.19 16.05
CA TRP A 273 -21.84 -17.86 17.42
C TRP A 273 -22.03 -16.38 17.77
N GLY A 274 -22.39 -15.55 16.80
CA GLY A 274 -22.55 -14.11 17.00
C GLY A 274 -22.09 -13.31 15.78
N ILE A 275 -21.89 -12.01 16.00
CA ILE A 275 -21.42 -11.08 14.96
C ILE A 275 -19.96 -10.76 15.25
N ILE A 276 -19.12 -10.98 14.24
CA ILE A 276 -17.72 -10.56 14.24
C ILE A 276 -17.67 -9.14 13.73
N GLU A 277 -17.36 -8.20 14.58
CA GLU A 277 -17.19 -6.79 14.26
C GLU A 277 -15.80 -6.57 13.67
N VAL A 278 -15.74 -6.01 12.47
CA VAL A 278 -14.47 -5.83 11.74
C VAL A 278 -13.56 -4.80 12.41
N GLU A 279 -14.14 -3.76 12.99
CA GLU A 279 -13.40 -2.69 13.68
C GLU A 279 -13.00 -3.05 15.12
N ASN A 280 -13.48 -4.17 15.64
CA ASN A 280 -13.16 -4.61 17.00
C ASN A 280 -11.87 -5.41 17.01
N VAL A 281 -10.83 -4.86 17.64
CA VAL A 281 -9.49 -5.46 17.72
C VAL A 281 -9.50 -6.82 18.43
N ALA A 282 -10.46 -7.05 19.35
CA ALA A 282 -10.61 -8.36 20.00
C ALA A 282 -11.13 -9.44 19.03
N HIS A 283 -11.85 -9.05 17.98
CA HIS A 283 -12.40 -9.99 17.01
C HIS A 283 -11.46 -10.28 15.84
N CYS A 284 -10.80 -9.24 15.28
CA CYS A 284 -9.83 -9.39 14.19
C CYS A 284 -8.89 -8.16 14.13
N GLU A 285 -7.85 -8.27 13.31
CA GLU A 285 -6.79 -7.26 13.21
C GLU A 285 -6.95 -6.35 11.97
N PHE A 286 -8.15 -6.24 11.43
CA PHE A 286 -8.41 -5.38 10.27
C PHE A 286 -8.12 -3.91 10.56
N ALA A 287 -8.48 -3.43 11.77
CA ALA A 287 -8.18 -2.06 12.18
C ALA A 287 -6.69 -1.76 12.16
N ASN A 288 -5.85 -2.70 12.62
CA ASN A 288 -4.39 -2.58 12.61
C ASN A 288 -3.85 -2.54 11.18
N LEU A 289 -4.35 -3.40 10.28
CA LEU A 289 -3.97 -3.37 8.86
C LEU A 289 -4.33 -2.03 8.20
N ARG A 290 -5.55 -1.54 8.44
CA ARG A 290 -5.98 -0.23 7.90
C ARG A 290 -5.10 0.90 8.43
N ASP A 291 -4.82 0.91 9.73
CA ASP A 291 -4.01 1.94 10.36
C ASP A 291 -2.57 1.91 9.84
N LEU A 292 -1.99 0.73 9.59
CA LEU A 292 -0.70 0.59 8.92
C LEU A 292 -0.73 1.23 7.53
N LEU A 293 -1.68 0.83 6.69
CA LEU A 293 -1.71 1.22 5.28
C LEU A 293 -2.03 2.71 5.06
N ILE A 294 -2.84 3.33 5.96
CA ILE A 294 -3.41 4.66 5.69
C ILE A 294 -2.94 5.69 6.71
N ARG A 295 -2.86 5.32 8.00
CA ARG A 295 -2.60 6.30 9.06
C ARG A 295 -1.12 6.51 9.35
N SER A 296 -0.35 5.42 9.44
CA SER A 296 1.04 5.49 9.93
C SER A 296 2.09 5.36 8.82
N HIS A 297 1.94 4.43 7.87
CA HIS A 297 3.03 4.06 6.96
C HIS A 297 2.73 4.33 5.47
N LEU A 298 1.70 5.12 5.15
CA LEU A 298 1.36 5.44 3.77
C LEU A 298 2.52 6.11 3.04
N GLN A 299 3.16 7.10 3.67
CA GLN A 299 4.26 7.84 3.05
C GLN A 299 5.50 6.97 2.97
N ASP A 300 5.84 6.25 4.03
CA ASP A 300 6.98 5.35 4.06
C ASP A 300 6.89 4.25 2.98
N LEU A 301 5.74 3.60 2.80
CA LEU A 301 5.51 2.66 1.71
C LEU A 301 5.75 3.25 0.32
N LYS A 302 5.46 4.55 0.13
CA LYS A 302 5.77 5.26 -1.11
C LYS A 302 7.25 5.53 -1.26
N ASP A 303 7.91 5.92 -0.19
CA ASP A 303 9.34 6.23 -0.16
C ASP A 303 10.16 4.96 -0.38
N VAL A 304 9.84 3.85 0.27
CA VAL A 304 10.43 2.52 0.01
C VAL A 304 10.23 2.10 -1.45
N THR A 305 9.02 2.31 -2.00
CA THR A 305 8.76 2.00 -3.41
C THR A 305 9.63 2.84 -4.33
N HIS A 306 9.78 4.13 -4.05
CA HIS A 306 10.55 5.03 -4.89
C HIS A 306 12.06 4.81 -4.78
N ASN A 307 12.58 4.80 -3.55
CA ASN A 307 14.01 4.81 -3.28
C ASN A 307 14.66 3.43 -3.43
N ILE A 308 13.88 2.34 -3.29
CA ILE A 308 14.42 0.98 -3.26
C ILE A 308 13.92 0.18 -4.45
N HIS A 309 12.62 -0.12 -4.52
CA HIS A 309 12.11 -1.02 -5.55
C HIS A 309 12.19 -0.41 -6.96
N TYR A 310 11.75 0.84 -7.11
CA TYR A 310 11.80 1.53 -8.39
C TYR A 310 13.23 1.87 -8.80
N GLU A 311 14.06 2.36 -7.88
CA GLU A 311 15.44 2.71 -8.20
C GLU A 311 16.26 1.47 -8.61
N THR A 312 16.07 0.34 -7.95
CA THR A 312 16.67 -0.94 -8.37
C THR A 312 16.25 -1.32 -9.79
N TYR A 313 14.98 -1.16 -10.13
CA TYR A 313 14.46 -1.38 -11.48
C TYR A 313 15.08 -0.40 -12.48
N ARG A 314 15.11 0.89 -12.14
CA ARG A 314 15.62 1.98 -12.96
C ARG A 314 17.10 1.79 -13.32
N VAL A 315 17.95 1.50 -12.33
CA VAL A 315 19.38 1.26 -12.52
C VAL A 315 19.60 0.09 -13.48
N ARG A 316 18.91 -1.03 -13.24
CA ARG A 316 19.00 -2.20 -14.14
C ARG A 316 18.60 -1.84 -15.57
N ARG A 317 17.48 -1.15 -15.73
CA ARG A 317 16.94 -0.82 -17.05
C ARG A 317 17.80 0.15 -17.85
N LEU A 318 18.37 1.14 -17.18
CA LEU A 318 19.30 2.09 -17.80
C LEU A 318 20.62 1.44 -18.19
N ASN A 319 21.16 0.55 -17.36
CA ASN A 319 22.36 -0.21 -17.68
C ASN A 319 22.15 -1.10 -18.91
N GLU A 320 21.03 -1.82 -19.00
CA GLU A 320 20.67 -2.63 -20.18
C GLU A 320 20.60 -1.77 -21.45
N SER A 321 20.19 -0.51 -21.35
CA SER A 321 20.14 0.43 -22.48
C SER A 321 21.52 0.87 -22.92
N ASN A 322 22.42 1.14 -21.96
CA ASN A 322 23.79 1.57 -22.24
C ASN A 322 24.63 0.48 -22.92
N TRP A 323 24.43 -0.79 -22.55
CA TRP A 323 25.11 -1.91 -23.22
C TRP A 323 24.75 -2.02 -24.71
N ARG A 324 23.54 -1.64 -25.11
CA ARG A 324 23.11 -1.65 -26.52
C ARG A 324 23.67 -0.47 -27.33
N LEU A 325 24.19 0.57 -26.67
CA LEU A 325 24.78 1.76 -27.28
C LEU A 325 26.31 1.71 -27.30
N SER A 326 26.93 0.74 -26.62
CA SER A 326 28.37 0.53 -26.67
C SER A 326 28.74 -0.01 -28.06
N PRO A 327 29.65 0.66 -28.81
CA PRO A 327 30.15 0.09 -30.06
C PRO A 327 30.80 -1.26 -29.75
N GLY A 328 30.49 -2.29 -30.51
CA GLY A 328 31.13 -3.59 -30.42
C GLY A 328 32.64 -3.44 -30.52
N PRO A 329 33.43 -4.43 -30.04
CA PRO A 329 34.88 -4.38 -30.10
C PRO A 329 35.28 -4.11 -31.56
N LEU A 330 36.04 -3.06 -31.77
CA LEU A 330 36.70 -2.76 -33.04
C LEU A 330 37.41 -4.03 -33.49
N GLU A 331 36.95 -4.70 -34.53
CA GLU A 331 37.74 -5.71 -35.23
C GLU A 331 39.05 -5.08 -35.66
N ASN A 332 40.14 -5.48 -35.02
CA ASN A 332 41.47 -5.13 -35.45
C ASN A 332 41.66 -5.66 -36.87
N GLY A 333 41.51 -4.76 -37.83
CA GLY A 333 41.78 -5.04 -39.22
C GLY A 333 43.18 -5.57 -39.39
N ALA A 334 43.29 -6.77 -39.88
CA ALA A 334 44.51 -7.41 -40.32
C ALA A 334 45.28 -6.47 -41.27
N ARG A 335 46.44 -6.02 -40.86
CA ARG A 335 47.43 -5.44 -41.76
C ARG A 335 47.94 -6.55 -42.67
N SER A 336 47.47 -6.63 -43.86
CA SER A 336 48.10 -7.38 -44.91
C SER A 336 49.43 -6.69 -45.27
N GLY A 337 50.55 -7.39 -45.01
CA GLY A 337 51.86 -6.95 -45.41
C GLY A 337 51.97 -6.97 -46.95
N TRP A 338 52.45 -5.91 -47.47
CA TRP A 338 53.04 -5.86 -48.81
C TRP A 338 54.52 -6.17 -48.69
N ASN A 339 54.95 -7.33 -49.17
CA ASN A 339 56.30 -7.60 -49.62
C ASN A 339 56.29 -7.61 -51.14
N GLY A 340 57.16 -6.76 -51.72
CA GLY A 340 57.48 -6.74 -53.13
C GLY A 340 58.66 -5.80 -53.32
#